data_d09b1cbeeb45fc7913fd41c66d3d1920
#
_entry.id   d09b1cbeeb45fc7913fd41c66d3d1920
#
_cell.length_a   1.000
_cell.length_b   1.000
_cell.length_c   1.000
_cell.angle_alpha   90.00
_cell.angle_beta   90.00
_cell.angle_gamma   90.00
#
_symmetry.space_group_name_H-M   'P 1'
#
loop_
_entity.id
_entity.type
_entity.pdbx_description
1 polymer ?
#
loop_
_entity_poly.entity_id
_entity_poly.type
_entity_poly.pdbx_seq_one_letter_code
_entity_poly.pdbx_strand_id
1 'polypeptide(L)'
;MRILLIEDERELAEALSVALGKHGIVTDHTVHLVDAVELTRQNLYDAILLDRRLPDGEGLSFIPELRRTGKDTPIIVMTALNEPRERIEGLDLGADDYLGKPFLVEELMARLRAVLRRSPELAELKITAGRMVIDPLHLSVTVDAVPLDLPRRELLVLAALARRKEKTVLRSTLEAAVYNYDEEIQSNALDAHISRLRKRLIDAGAGVAIHNIRGVGYLMKEE
;
A
#
# COMPACT_ATOMS: atom_id res chain seq x y z
N MET A 1 2.41 1.80 2.11
CA MET A 1 1.73 1.29 0.91
C MET A 1 1.08 -0.03 1.27
N ARG A 2 -0.19 -0.25 0.87
CA ARG A 2 -0.94 -1.49 1.15
C ARG A 2 -1.37 -2.12 -0.17
N ILE A 3 -1.11 -3.40 -0.35
CA ILE A 3 -1.42 -4.17 -1.56
C ILE A 3 -2.35 -5.32 -1.19
N LEU A 4 -3.33 -5.59 -2.04
CA LEU A 4 -4.10 -6.82 -2.01
C LEU A 4 -3.43 -7.83 -2.94
N LEU A 5 -3.09 -9.00 -2.42
CA LEU A 5 -2.56 -10.14 -3.16
C LEU A 5 -3.65 -11.21 -3.26
N ILE A 6 -4.07 -11.53 -4.48
CA ILE A 6 -5.06 -12.55 -4.78
C ILE A 6 -4.32 -13.68 -5.50
N GLU A 7 -4.00 -14.75 -4.77
CA GLU A 7 -3.11 -15.83 -5.22
C GLU A 7 -3.45 -17.10 -4.45
N ASP A 8 -3.66 -18.21 -5.14
CA ASP A 8 -4.02 -19.49 -4.52
C ASP A 8 -2.79 -20.35 -4.16
N GLU A 9 -1.65 -20.11 -4.80
CA GLU A 9 -0.40 -20.78 -4.46
C GLU A 9 0.19 -20.19 -3.17
N ARG A 10 -0.05 -20.87 -2.07
CA ARG A 10 0.31 -20.40 -0.72
C ARG A 10 1.80 -20.09 -0.57
N GLU A 11 2.68 -20.94 -1.10
CA GLU A 11 4.14 -20.74 -1.00
C GLU A 11 4.57 -19.47 -1.73
N LEU A 12 4.01 -19.20 -2.90
CA LEU A 12 4.26 -17.98 -3.65
C LEU A 12 3.71 -16.75 -2.92
N ALA A 13 2.50 -16.84 -2.37
CA ALA A 13 1.89 -15.74 -1.63
C ALA A 13 2.70 -15.37 -0.37
N GLU A 14 3.17 -16.36 0.39
CA GLU A 14 4.03 -16.16 1.56
C GLU A 14 5.38 -15.52 1.15
N ALA A 15 6.02 -16.05 0.10
CA ALA A 15 7.29 -15.53 -0.40
C ALA A 15 7.16 -14.07 -0.88
N LEU A 16 6.08 -13.75 -1.62
CA LEU A 16 5.79 -12.39 -2.08
C LEU A 16 5.51 -11.46 -0.91
N SER A 17 4.71 -11.88 0.08
CA SER A 17 4.38 -11.06 1.25
C SER A 17 5.64 -10.73 2.06
N VAL A 18 6.55 -11.68 2.24
CA VAL A 18 7.85 -11.46 2.89
C VAL A 18 8.72 -10.52 2.07
N ALA A 19 8.80 -10.72 0.76
CA ALA A 19 9.62 -9.89 -0.12
C ALA A 19 9.10 -8.44 -0.18
N LEU A 20 7.80 -8.25 -0.41
CA LEU A 20 7.14 -6.94 -0.39
C LEU A 20 7.28 -6.28 0.98
N GLY A 21 7.19 -7.08 2.05
CA GLY A 21 7.45 -6.63 3.41
C GLY A 21 8.82 -5.98 3.60
N LYS A 22 9.89 -6.49 2.97
CA LYS A 22 11.22 -5.87 3.01
C LYS A 22 11.25 -4.48 2.37
N HIS A 23 10.33 -4.21 1.43
CA HIS A 23 10.14 -2.92 0.78
C HIS A 23 9.07 -2.04 1.46
N GLY A 24 8.66 -2.35 2.69
CA GLY A 24 7.70 -1.54 3.46
C GLY A 24 6.26 -1.63 2.97
N ILE A 25 5.95 -2.62 2.17
CA ILE A 25 4.61 -2.86 1.65
C ILE A 25 3.86 -3.77 2.61
N VAL A 26 2.69 -3.34 3.04
CA VAL A 26 1.73 -4.17 3.78
C VAL A 26 0.93 -4.95 2.76
N THR A 27 0.85 -6.27 2.94
CA THR A 27 0.15 -7.16 2.01
C THR A 27 -0.98 -7.86 2.73
N ASP A 28 -2.21 -7.69 2.24
CA ASP A 28 -3.33 -8.56 2.58
C ASP A 28 -3.42 -9.65 1.52
N HIS A 29 -3.65 -10.88 1.94
CA HIS A 29 -3.70 -12.04 1.06
C HIS A 29 -5.07 -12.70 1.10
N THR A 30 -5.58 -13.10 -0.05
CA THR A 30 -6.73 -13.97 -0.20
C THR A 30 -6.54 -14.93 -1.37
N VAL A 31 -7.22 -16.07 -1.31
CA VAL A 31 -7.19 -17.10 -2.35
C VAL A 31 -8.45 -17.10 -3.22
N HIS A 32 -9.49 -16.31 -2.85
CA HIS A 32 -10.77 -16.29 -3.52
C HIS A 32 -11.16 -14.89 -3.99
N LEU A 33 -11.80 -14.83 -5.16
CA LEU A 33 -12.32 -13.57 -5.72
C LEU A 33 -13.44 -12.98 -4.86
N VAL A 34 -14.29 -13.82 -4.28
CA VAL A 34 -15.39 -13.37 -3.41
C VAL A 34 -14.86 -12.59 -2.20
N ASP A 35 -13.79 -13.09 -1.58
CA ASP A 35 -13.15 -12.41 -0.44
C ASP A 35 -12.44 -11.14 -0.89
N ALA A 36 -11.82 -11.15 -2.08
CA ALA A 36 -11.17 -9.98 -2.66
C ALA A 36 -12.16 -8.83 -2.87
N VAL A 37 -13.37 -9.12 -3.35
CA VAL A 37 -14.46 -8.13 -3.50
C VAL A 37 -14.78 -7.50 -2.14
N GLU A 38 -14.95 -8.30 -1.10
CA GLU A 38 -15.26 -7.79 0.24
C GLU A 38 -14.10 -6.98 0.83
N LEU A 39 -12.87 -7.47 0.72
CA LEU A 39 -11.67 -6.76 1.16
C LEU A 39 -11.53 -5.40 0.48
N THR A 40 -11.81 -5.31 -0.83
CA THR A 40 -11.76 -4.03 -1.53
C THR A 40 -12.89 -3.09 -1.16
N ARG A 41 -14.02 -3.57 -0.65
CA ARG A 41 -15.09 -2.71 -0.10
C ARG A 41 -14.70 -2.12 1.23
N GLN A 42 -14.06 -2.90 2.09
CA GLN A 42 -13.72 -2.51 3.46
C GLN A 42 -12.43 -1.70 3.55
N ASN A 43 -11.49 -1.92 2.64
CA ASN A 43 -10.15 -1.32 2.69
C ASN A 43 -9.81 -0.55 1.40
N LEU A 44 -8.85 0.37 1.55
CA LEU A 44 -8.20 1.04 0.43
C LEU A 44 -6.86 0.37 0.15
N TYR A 45 -6.64 0.00 -1.09
CA TYR A 45 -5.39 -0.57 -1.58
C TYR A 45 -4.73 0.38 -2.56
N ASP A 46 -3.41 0.48 -2.47
CA ASP A 46 -2.60 1.27 -3.42
C ASP A 46 -2.41 0.52 -4.75
N ALA A 47 -2.40 -0.83 -4.71
CA ALA A 47 -2.39 -1.69 -5.90
C ALA A 47 -2.96 -3.08 -5.56
N ILE A 48 -3.30 -3.84 -6.60
CA ILE A 48 -3.75 -5.23 -6.50
C ILE A 48 -2.83 -6.10 -7.36
N LEU A 49 -2.34 -7.20 -6.78
CA LEU A 49 -1.68 -8.29 -7.50
C LEU A 49 -2.70 -9.41 -7.64
N LEU A 50 -3.00 -9.78 -8.87
CA LEU A 50 -4.10 -10.70 -9.19
C LEU A 50 -3.58 -11.90 -9.97
N ASP A 51 -3.67 -13.10 -9.39
CA ASP A 51 -3.47 -14.30 -10.21
C ASP A 51 -4.63 -14.45 -11.20
N ARG A 52 -4.30 -14.88 -12.36
CA ARG A 52 -5.26 -15.16 -13.41
C ARG A 52 -6.15 -16.35 -13.09
N ARG A 53 -5.60 -17.42 -12.50
CA ARG A 53 -6.31 -18.65 -12.19
C ARG A 53 -6.49 -18.79 -10.69
N LEU A 54 -7.76 -18.82 -10.26
CA LEU A 54 -8.12 -18.93 -8.86
C LEU A 54 -9.16 -20.06 -8.69
N PRO A 55 -9.27 -20.64 -7.50
CA PRO A 55 -10.18 -21.77 -7.25
C PRO A 55 -11.65 -21.46 -7.55
N ASP A 56 -12.07 -20.21 -7.40
CA ASP A 56 -13.44 -19.74 -7.60
C ASP A 56 -13.68 -19.06 -8.95
N GLY A 57 -12.68 -19.06 -9.86
CA GLY A 57 -12.88 -18.58 -11.22
C GLY A 57 -11.68 -17.92 -11.91
N GLU A 58 -11.95 -17.33 -13.05
CA GLU A 58 -10.99 -16.56 -13.83
C GLU A 58 -10.74 -15.21 -13.16
N GLY A 59 -9.48 -14.94 -12.75
CA GLY A 59 -9.12 -13.71 -12.06
C GLY A 59 -9.51 -12.44 -12.82
N LEU A 60 -9.41 -12.45 -14.15
CA LEU A 60 -9.78 -11.30 -14.97
C LEU A 60 -11.23 -10.83 -14.78
N SER A 61 -12.13 -11.73 -14.33
CA SER A 61 -13.53 -11.36 -14.05
C SER A 61 -13.68 -10.36 -12.89
N PHE A 62 -12.70 -10.30 -12.01
CA PHE A 62 -12.67 -9.36 -10.89
C PHE A 62 -12.48 -7.91 -11.35
N ILE A 63 -11.78 -7.69 -12.46
CA ILE A 63 -11.41 -6.34 -12.93
C ILE A 63 -12.65 -5.49 -13.26
N PRO A 64 -13.59 -5.94 -14.12
CA PRO A 64 -14.81 -5.17 -14.40
C PRO A 64 -15.68 -4.96 -13.15
N GLU A 65 -15.67 -5.90 -12.21
CA GLU A 65 -16.42 -5.75 -10.97
C GLU A 65 -15.84 -4.63 -10.11
N LEU A 66 -14.51 -4.59 -9.94
CA LEU A 66 -13.84 -3.53 -9.22
C LEU A 66 -14.08 -2.16 -9.89
N ARG A 67 -13.91 -2.06 -11.21
CA ARG A 67 -14.09 -0.81 -11.97
C ARG A 67 -15.52 -0.27 -11.87
N ARG A 68 -16.54 -1.13 -11.81
CA ARG A 68 -17.94 -0.72 -11.59
C ARG A 68 -18.17 -0.04 -10.24
N THR A 69 -17.31 -0.24 -9.26
CA THR A 69 -17.39 0.46 -7.96
C THR A 69 -16.78 1.86 -7.99
N GLY A 70 -16.26 2.32 -9.15
CA GLY A 70 -15.57 3.61 -9.31
C GLY A 70 -14.16 3.61 -8.73
N LYS A 71 -13.57 2.44 -8.49
CA LYS A 71 -12.20 2.32 -7.98
C LYS A 71 -11.21 2.12 -9.13
N ASP A 72 -10.27 3.06 -9.25
CA ASP A 72 -9.18 3.04 -10.23
C ASP A 72 -7.89 2.44 -9.64
N THR A 73 -8.01 1.62 -8.58
CA THR A 73 -6.86 0.95 -7.98
C THR A 73 -6.09 0.16 -9.05
N PRO A 74 -4.78 0.42 -9.22
CA PRO A 74 -3.97 -0.28 -10.21
C PRO A 74 -3.94 -1.79 -9.99
N ILE A 75 -4.05 -2.56 -11.09
CA ILE A 75 -4.06 -4.03 -11.07
C ILE A 75 -2.92 -4.54 -11.94
N ILE A 76 -2.04 -5.35 -11.34
CA ILE A 76 -1.05 -6.15 -12.07
C ILE A 76 -1.52 -7.60 -12.06
N VAL A 77 -1.74 -8.14 -13.25
CA VAL A 77 -2.12 -9.56 -13.41
C VAL A 77 -0.86 -10.41 -13.45
N MET A 78 -0.78 -11.40 -12.56
CA MET A 78 0.25 -12.43 -12.54
C MET A 78 -0.24 -13.65 -13.30
N THR A 79 0.54 -14.18 -14.23
CA THR A 79 0.11 -15.31 -15.07
C THR A 79 1.26 -16.20 -15.49
N ALA A 80 1.03 -17.51 -15.49
CA ALA A 80 1.94 -18.48 -16.11
C ALA A 80 1.83 -18.48 -17.65
N LEU A 81 0.78 -17.89 -18.20
CA LEU A 81 0.50 -17.85 -19.63
C LEU A 81 1.08 -16.58 -20.24
N ASN A 82 2.06 -16.72 -21.10
CA ASN A 82 2.74 -15.62 -21.80
C ASN A 82 2.21 -15.38 -23.22
N GLU A 83 0.97 -15.84 -23.52
CA GLU A 83 0.41 -15.63 -24.84
C GLU A 83 0.04 -14.17 -25.07
N PRO A 84 0.49 -13.55 -26.19
CA PRO A 84 0.21 -12.14 -26.47
C PRO A 84 -1.28 -11.78 -26.49
N ARG A 85 -2.14 -12.70 -26.94
CA ARG A 85 -3.60 -12.50 -27.01
C ARG A 85 -4.22 -12.32 -25.63
N GLU A 86 -3.80 -13.11 -24.67
CA GLU A 86 -4.31 -13.06 -23.29
C GLU A 86 -3.93 -11.78 -22.56
N ARG A 87 -2.74 -11.26 -22.86
CA ARG A 87 -2.31 -9.95 -22.32
C ARG A 87 -3.13 -8.80 -22.89
N ILE A 88 -3.48 -8.87 -24.19
CA ILE A 88 -4.32 -7.86 -24.83
C ILE A 88 -5.72 -7.88 -24.20
N GLU A 89 -6.35 -9.06 -24.09
CA GLU A 89 -7.67 -9.21 -23.48
C GLU A 89 -7.75 -8.59 -22.08
N GLY A 90 -6.81 -8.88 -21.23
CA GLY A 90 -6.87 -8.38 -19.87
C GLY A 90 -6.53 -6.88 -19.76
N LEU A 91 -5.68 -6.33 -20.64
CA LEU A 91 -5.49 -4.87 -20.72
C LEU A 91 -6.78 -4.19 -21.17
N ASP A 92 -7.50 -4.76 -22.14
CA ASP A 92 -8.79 -4.26 -22.61
C ASP A 92 -9.87 -4.32 -21.51
N LEU A 93 -9.76 -5.29 -20.57
CA LEU A 93 -10.62 -5.40 -19.40
C LEU A 93 -10.27 -4.39 -18.29
N GLY A 94 -9.15 -3.67 -18.41
CA GLY A 94 -8.74 -2.62 -17.47
C GLY A 94 -7.65 -3.03 -16.47
N ALA A 95 -6.87 -4.08 -16.77
CA ALA A 95 -5.59 -4.31 -16.08
C ALA A 95 -4.57 -3.23 -16.46
N ASP A 96 -3.73 -2.83 -15.51
CA ASP A 96 -2.73 -1.79 -15.72
C ASP A 96 -1.37 -2.34 -16.18
N ASP A 97 -1.05 -3.60 -15.84
CA ASP A 97 0.14 -4.30 -16.31
C ASP A 97 0.00 -5.83 -16.14
N TYR A 98 0.93 -6.56 -16.76
CA TYR A 98 1.04 -8.02 -16.72
C TYR A 98 2.43 -8.45 -16.30
N LEU A 99 2.50 -9.48 -15.44
CA LEU A 99 3.74 -10.07 -14.97
C LEU A 99 3.72 -11.59 -15.21
N GLY A 100 4.62 -12.08 -16.06
CA GLY A 100 4.70 -13.52 -16.38
C GLY A 100 5.42 -14.30 -15.29
N LYS A 101 4.80 -15.36 -14.76
CA LYS A 101 5.45 -16.32 -13.85
C LYS A 101 6.37 -17.27 -14.64
N PRO A 102 7.60 -17.60 -14.16
CA PRO A 102 8.23 -17.08 -12.96
C PRO A 102 8.86 -15.70 -13.18
N PHE A 103 8.88 -14.86 -12.15
CA PHE A 103 9.43 -13.51 -12.19
C PHE A 103 10.36 -13.22 -11.00
N LEU A 104 11.18 -12.19 -11.14
CA LEU A 104 12.01 -11.68 -10.05
C LEU A 104 11.23 -10.63 -9.24
N VAL A 105 11.50 -10.57 -7.94
CA VAL A 105 10.89 -9.55 -7.06
C VAL A 105 11.21 -8.13 -7.54
N GLU A 106 12.41 -7.93 -8.05
CA GLU A 106 12.88 -6.67 -8.63
C GLU A 106 12.03 -6.24 -9.84
N GLU A 107 11.60 -7.19 -10.68
CA GLU A 107 10.71 -6.94 -11.81
C GLU A 107 9.32 -6.52 -11.30
N LEU A 108 8.75 -7.27 -10.34
CA LEU A 108 7.48 -6.91 -9.71
C LEU A 108 7.54 -5.49 -9.13
N MET A 109 8.62 -5.15 -8.40
CA MET A 109 8.80 -3.83 -7.81
C MET A 109 8.92 -2.72 -8.87
N ALA A 110 9.58 -3.00 -10.00
CA ALA A 110 9.66 -2.05 -11.10
C ALA A 110 8.29 -1.80 -11.75
N ARG A 111 7.48 -2.83 -11.93
CA ARG A 111 6.13 -2.75 -12.47
C ARG A 111 5.16 -2.04 -11.51
N LEU A 112 5.23 -2.36 -10.21
CA LEU A 112 4.46 -1.65 -9.19
C LEU A 112 4.76 -0.14 -9.22
N ARG A 113 6.05 0.25 -9.28
CA ARG A 113 6.40 1.68 -9.43
C ARG A 113 5.83 2.29 -10.72
N ALA A 114 5.81 1.54 -11.80
CA ALA A 114 5.32 2.03 -13.09
C ALA A 114 3.80 2.28 -13.08
N VAL A 115 3.00 1.34 -12.56
CA VAL A 115 1.55 1.48 -12.51
C VAL A 115 1.11 2.52 -11.48
N LEU A 116 1.78 2.60 -10.34
CA LEU A 116 1.52 3.61 -9.30
C LEU A 116 1.79 5.04 -9.80
N ARG A 117 2.79 5.23 -10.65
CA ARG A 117 3.09 6.55 -11.24
C ARG A 117 2.01 7.03 -12.22
N ARG A 118 1.24 6.12 -12.82
CA ARG A 118 0.15 6.45 -13.76
C ARG A 118 -1.13 6.88 -13.07
N SER A 119 -1.32 6.53 -11.81
CA SER A 119 -2.46 7.00 -11.02
C SER A 119 -2.28 8.49 -10.70
N PRO A 120 -3.19 9.39 -11.13
CA PRO A 120 -3.08 10.83 -10.86
C PRO A 120 -2.97 11.15 -9.37
N GLU A 121 -3.62 10.34 -8.52
CA GLU A 121 -3.59 10.47 -7.06
C GLU A 121 -2.26 10.00 -6.44
N LEU A 122 -1.50 9.18 -7.18
CA LEU A 122 -0.22 8.61 -6.75
C LEU A 122 0.98 9.18 -7.54
N ALA A 123 0.72 10.05 -8.54
CA ALA A 123 1.77 10.71 -9.34
C ALA A 123 2.66 11.62 -8.51
N GLU A 124 2.19 12.13 -7.38
CA GLU A 124 3.03 12.71 -6.33
C GLU A 124 3.49 11.62 -5.36
N LEU A 125 4.38 10.73 -5.83
CA LEU A 125 4.97 9.68 -5.00
C LEU A 125 5.72 10.24 -3.78
N LYS A 126 6.07 11.53 -3.80
CA LYS A 126 6.66 12.24 -2.68
C LYS A 126 5.63 13.11 -2.00
N ILE A 127 5.51 12.93 -0.69
CA ILE A 127 4.58 13.70 0.13
C ILE A 127 5.39 14.79 0.84
N THR A 128 4.98 16.05 0.67
CA THR A 128 5.57 17.17 1.40
C THR A 128 4.70 17.54 2.61
N ALA A 129 5.31 17.67 3.77
CA ALA A 129 4.66 18.15 4.98
C ALA A 129 5.67 18.90 5.85
N GLY A 130 5.40 20.17 6.13
CA GLY A 130 6.38 21.07 6.77
C GLY A 130 7.67 21.11 5.95
N ARG A 131 8.78 20.82 6.61
CA ARG A 131 10.14 20.77 5.99
C ARG A 131 10.52 19.39 5.49
N MET A 132 9.58 18.42 5.54
CA MET A 132 9.82 17.04 5.15
C MET A 132 9.44 16.76 3.70
N VAL A 133 10.22 15.88 3.11
CA VAL A 133 9.86 15.14 1.89
C VAL A 133 9.88 13.65 2.21
N ILE A 134 8.74 13.01 2.09
CA ILE A 134 8.52 11.60 2.38
C ILE A 134 8.37 10.87 1.04
N ASP A 135 9.18 9.84 0.82
CA ASP A 135 9.07 8.93 -0.33
C ASP A 135 8.60 7.55 0.18
N PRO A 136 7.31 7.24 0.07
CA PRO A 136 6.76 5.98 0.58
C PRO A 136 7.24 4.76 -0.19
N LEU A 137 7.66 4.91 -1.46
CA LEU A 137 8.14 3.80 -2.30
C LEU A 137 9.57 3.39 -1.95
N HIS A 138 10.41 4.38 -1.65
CA HIS A 138 11.80 4.13 -1.26
C HIS A 138 11.97 4.08 0.25
N LEU A 139 10.87 4.18 1.01
CA LEU A 139 10.86 4.21 2.48
C LEU A 139 11.86 5.22 3.03
N SER A 140 11.88 6.40 2.45
CA SER A 140 12.81 7.46 2.86
C SER A 140 12.09 8.74 3.24
N VAL A 141 12.68 9.44 4.20
CA VAL A 141 12.24 10.77 4.65
C VAL A 141 13.45 11.67 4.70
N THR A 142 13.31 12.89 4.25
CA THR A 142 14.30 13.96 4.46
C THR A 142 13.64 15.15 5.12
N VAL A 143 14.41 15.89 5.94
CA VAL A 143 14.04 17.19 6.49
C VAL A 143 15.09 18.17 5.97
N ASP A 144 14.69 19.21 5.21
CA ASP A 144 15.62 20.14 4.52
C ASP A 144 16.71 19.40 3.72
N ALA A 145 16.32 18.35 2.99
CA ALA A 145 17.21 17.48 2.23
C ALA A 145 18.18 16.61 3.07
N VAL A 146 18.14 16.68 4.41
CA VAL A 146 18.94 15.81 5.30
C VAL A 146 18.13 14.53 5.58
N PRO A 147 18.69 13.34 5.37
CA PRO A 147 18.00 12.10 5.65
C PRO A 147 17.58 11.96 7.12
N LEU A 148 16.32 11.60 7.36
CA LEU A 148 15.78 11.24 8.67
C LEU A 148 15.56 9.73 8.72
N ASP A 149 16.35 9.03 9.54
CA ASP A 149 16.20 7.58 9.71
C ASP A 149 15.04 7.28 10.64
N LEU A 150 14.02 6.59 10.10
CA LEU A 150 12.82 6.18 10.82
C LEU A 150 12.64 4.66 10.72
N PRO A 151 12.30 3.99 11.84
CA PRO A 151 11.84 2.62 11.77
C PRO A 151 10.63 2.49 10.82
N ARG A 152 10.58 1.39 10.09
CA ARG A 152 9.57 1.15 9.05
C ARG A 152 8.14 1.49 9.49
N ARG A 153 7.69 1.00 10.67
CA ARG A 153 6.33 1.25 11.16
C ARG A 153 6.08 2.74 11.44
N GLU A 154 7.07 3.46 11.96
CA GLU A 154 6.97 4.89 12.19
C GLU A 154 6.87 5.67 10.86
N LEU A 155 7.63 5.26 9.84
CA LEU A 155 7.55 5.84 8.51
C LEU A 155 6.18 5.61 7.85
N LEU A 156 5.60 4.40 7.97
CA LEU A 156 4.27 4.10 7.45
C LEU A 156 3.19 4.94 8.13
N VAL A 157 3.26 5.11 9.45
CA VAL A 157 2.38 6.02 10.21
C VAL A 157 2.53 7.45 9.71
N LEU A 158 3.78 7.91 9.57
CA LEU A 158 4.08 9.26 9.08
C LEU A 158 3.50 9.50 7.69
N ALA A 159 3.73 8.58 6.76
CA ALA A 159 3.20 8.67 5.39
C ALA A 159 1.67 8.69 5.36
N ALA A 160 1.00 7.88 6.18
CA ALA A 160 -0.46 7.85 6.27
C ALA A 160 -1.04 9.16 6.81
N LEU A 161 -0.37 9.77 7.80
CA LEU A 161 -0.75 11.07 8.34
C LEU A 161 -0.49 12.20 7.33
N ALA A 162 0.68 12.21 6.69
CA ALA A 162 1.09 13.25 5.76
C ALA A 162 0.23 13.29 4.48
N ARG A 163 -0.22 12.16 3.97
CA ARG A 163 -1.20 12.09 2.86
C ARG A 163 -2.52 12.80 3.18
N ARG A 164 -2.84 12.94 4.45
CA ARG A 164 -4.07 13.57 4.95
C ARG A 164 -3.77 14.69 5.93
N LYS A 165 -2.70 15.44 5.66
CA LYS A 165 -2.35 16.59 6.48
C LYS A 165 -3.55 17.53 6.66
N GLU A 166 -3.64 18.18 7.82
CA GLU A 166 -4.76 19.03 8.23
C GLU A 166 -6.13 18.30 8.36
N LYS A 167 -6.15 16.96 8.22
CA LYS A 167 -7.36 16.15 8.40
C LYS A 167 -7.12 15.08 9.46
N THR A 168 -8.15 14.77 10.22
CA THR A 168 -8.10 13.67 11.19
C THR A 168 -8.05 12.33 10.47
N VAL A 169 -7.06 11.52 10.82
CA VAL A 169 -6.92 10.14 10.36
C VAL A 169 -7.40 9.22 11.46
N LEU A 170 -8.35 8.36 11.16
CA LEU A 170 -8.90 7.42 12.12
C LEU A 170 -7.81 6.46 12.62
N ARG A 171 -7.92 6.03 13.89
CA ARG A 171 -7.03 5.05 14.49
C ARG A 171 -6.95 3.77 13.64
N SER A 172 -8.10 3.22 13.24
CA SER A 172 -8.19 2.04 12.39
C SER A 172 -7.49 2.20 11.03
N THR A 173 -7.55 3.39 10.44
CA THR A 173 -6.83 3.69 9.18
C THR A 173 -5.32 3.66 9.38
N LEU A 174 -4.81 4.17 10.50
CA LEU A 174 -3.38 4.13 10.81
C LEU A 174 -2.91 2.70 11.14
N GLU A 175 -3.70 1.95 11.89
CA GLU A 175 -3.44 0.54 12.17
C GLU A 175 -3.40 -0.26 10.86
N ALA A 176 -4.38 -0.08 9.98
CA ALA A 176 -4.40 -0.72 8.66
C ALA A 176 -3.21 -0.33 7.76
N ALA A 177 -2.63 0.86 7.92
CA ALA A 177 -1.44 1.28 7.18
C ALA A 177 -0.14 0.61 7.65
N VAL A 178 -0.13 0.01 8.85
CA VAL A 178 1.07 -0.51 9.51
C VAL A 178 1.06 -2.02 9.70
N TYR A 179 -0.13 -2.59 9.90
CA TYR A 179 -0.33 -3.99 10.24
C TYR A 179 -1.13 -4.71 9.16
N ASN A 180 -0.81 -5.98 8.92
CA ASN A 180 -1.57 -6.84 8.03
C ASN A 180 -2.91 -7.23 8.67
N TYR A 181 -3.88 -7.69 7.85
CA TYR A 181 -5.21 -8.07 8.31
C TYR A 181 -5.18 -9.16 9.41
N ASP A 182 -4.26 -10.13 9.31
CA ASP A 182 -4.12 -11.27 10.23
C ASP A 182 -3.17 -11.01 11.41
N GLU A 183 -2.61 -9.79 11.53
CA GLU A 183 -1.66 -9.46 12.59
C GLU A 183 -2.40 -9.04 13.87
N GLU A 184 -2.22 -9.79 14.98
CA GLU A 184 -2.75 -9.38 16.27
C GLU A 184 -2.09 -8.08 16.76
N ILE A 185 -2.89 -7.01 16.82
CA ILE A 185 -2.40 -5.68 17.20
C ILE A 185 -2.57 -5.51 18.72
N GLN A 186 -1.47 -5.33 19.43
CA GLN A 186 -1.55 -4.90 20.83
C GLN A 186 -2.18 -3.50 20.91
N SER A 187 -3.12 -3.31 21.82
CA SER A 187 -3.98 -2.11 21.92
C SER A 187 -3.23 -0.77 22.01
N ASN A 188 -1.98 -0.78 22.48
CA ASN A 188 -1.15 0.42 22.65
C ASN A 188 0.01 0.52 21.63
N ALA A 189 0.13 -0.40 20.70
CA ALA A 189 1.27 -0.45 19.77
C ALA A 189 1.35 0.81 18.89
N LEU A 190 0.22 1.27 18.37
CA LEU A 190 0.16 2.49 17.57
C LEU A 190 0.57 3.73 18.40
N ASP A 191 0.09 3.85 19.64
CA ASP A 191 0.42 4.98 20.51
C ASP A 191 1.93 5.06 20.79
N ALA A 192 2.58 3.90 20.94
CA ALA A 192 4.02 3.81 21.10
C ALA A 192 4.77 4.29 19.85
N HIS A 193 4.30 3.93 18.64
CA HIS A 193 4.88 4.43 17.39
C HIS A 193 4.69 5.95 17.26
N ILE A 194 3.50 6.46 17.54
CA ILE A 194 3.20 7.91 17.52
C ILE A 194 4.10 8.66 18.50
N SER A 195 4.28 8.15 19.71
CA SER A 195 5.10 8.80 20.73
C SER A 195 6.58 8.93 20.29
N ARG A 196 7.15 7.84 19.77
CA ARG A 196 8.52 7.84 19.25
C ARG A 196 8.67 8.74 18.02
N LEU A 197 7.69 8.69 17.11
CA LEU A 197 7.67 9.52 15.90
C LEU A 197 7.65 11.00 16.25
N ARG A 198 6.78 11.44 17.17
CA ARG A 198 6.74 12.83 17.66
C ARG A 198 8.11 13.33 18.11
N LYS A 199 8.78 12.54 18.96
CA LYS A 199 10.12 12.91 19.45
C LYS A 199 11.11 13.10 18.30
N ARG A 200 11.17 12.14 17.36
CA ARG A 200 12.09 12.22 16.21
C ARG A 200 11.80 13.39 15.28
N LEU A 201 10.52 13.73 15.06
CA LEU A 201 10.13 14.89 14.24
C LEU A 201 10.51 16.21 14.90
N ILE A 202 10.33 16.33 16.21
CA ILE A 202 10.77 17.51 16.98
C ILE A 202 12.29 17.65 16.93
N ASP A 203 13.02 16.55 17.23
CA ASP A 203 14.50 16.54 17.24
C ASP A 203 15.09 16.89 15.86
N ALA A 204 14.39 16.52 14.79
CA ALA A 204 14.78 16.84 13.40
C ALA A 204 14.32 18.22 12.92
N GLY A 205 13.53 18.95 13.70
CA GLY A 205 12.97 20.24 13.28
C GLY A 205 12.07 20.13 12.05
N ALA A 206 11.22 19.11 11.98
CA ALA A 206 10.43 18.77 10.81
C ALA A 206 9.35 19.80 10.44
N GLY A 207 9.01 20.76 11.33
CA GLY A 207 7.98 21.78 11.10
C GLY A 207 6.57 21.20 11.04
N VAL A 208 6.32 20.12 11.79
CA VAL A 208 4.99 19.49 11.91
C VAL A 208 4.76 18.98 13.32
N ALA A 209 3.48 19.00 13.75
CA ALA A 209 3.03 18.40 15.00
C ALA A 209 1.96 17.34 14.77
N ILE A 210 1.98 16.26 15.55
CA ILE A 210 0.95 15.22 15.54
C ILE A 210 0.08 15.38 16.79
N HIS A 211 -1.20 15.67 16.60
CA HIS A 211 -2.18 15.85 17.67
C HIS A 211 -3.01 14.59 17.86
N ASN A 212 -3.37 14.29 19.10
CA ASN A 212 -4.33 13.24 19.42
C ASN A 212 -5.74 13.82 19.41
N ILE A 213 -6.62 13.23 18.62
CA ILE A 213 -8.07 13.54 18.62
C ILE A 213 -8.75 12.45 19.42
N ARG A 214 -9.07 12.76 20.68
CA ARG A 214 -9.54 11.79 21.67
C ARG A 214 -10.72 10.97 21.15
N GLY A 215 -10.60 9.65 21.20
CA GLY A 215 -11.63 8.69 20.76
C GLY A 215 -11.77 8.55 19.24
N VAL A 216 -11.00 9.28 18.42
CA VAL A 216 -11.11 9.27 16.95
C VAL A 216 -9.81 8.80 16.29
N GLY A 217 -8.69 9.43 16.58
CA GLY A 217 -7.42 9.13 15.91
C GLY A 217 -6.40 10.25 16.05
N TYR A 218 -5.69 10.56 14.97
CA TYR A 218 -4.60 11.53 14.98
C TYR A 218 -4.70 12.51 13.83
N LEU A 219 -4.15 13.70 14.04
CA LEU A 219 -4.12 14.79 13.08
C LEU A 219 -2.67 15.32 12.99
N MET A 220 -2.13 15.43 11.78
CA MET A 220 -0.87 16.14 11.55
C MET A 220 -1.15 17.56 11.09
N LYS A 221 -0.46 18.54 11.70
CA LYS A 221 -0.48 19.94 11.31
C LYS A 221 0.93 20.44 11.03
N GLU A 222 1.05 21.37 10.10
CA GLU A 222 2.26 22.15 9.88
C GLU A 222 2.37 23.25 10.95
N GLU A 223 3.61 23.53 11.43
CA GLU A 223 3.94 24.54 12.44
C GLU A 223 4.71 25.73 11.82
#